data_e573d66d1f48b7b1329f3013502db7fe
#
_entry.id   e573d66d1f48b7b1329f3013502db7fe
#
_cell.length_a   1.000
_cell.length_b   1.000
_cell.length_c   1.000
_cell.angle_alpha   90.00
_cell.angle_beta   90.00
_cell.angle_gamma   90.00
#
_symmetry.space_group_name_H-M   'P 1'
#
loop_
_entity.id
_entity.type
_entity.pdbx_description
1 polymer ?
#
loop_
_entity_poly.entity_id
_entity_poly.type
_entity_poly.pdbx_seq_one_letter_code
_entity_poly.pdbx_strand_id
1 'polypeptide(L)'
;LAHMQQIGIEEALATRLTNVDIIVAGGSNTRLFDEKDRPRDGDTSQGTYPIFTTGAGGNPVAVVNTDGNYKYVGRLVVDFDETGVIIPESYNPDVSGAYATDDQGVADLNAEGLVDPEIQAIVDALEEVIIASESNVFGVSDMYLNGVRSSVRTEETNLGNLTADANLAIAQETDDSVVISLKNGGGIRDDIGRVVVPAGGTGEPE
;
A
#
# COMPACT_ATOMS: atom_id res chain seq x y z
N LEU A 1 14.26 0.98 8.19
CA LEU A 1 13.03 1.30 7.47
C LEU A 1 13.33 2.38 6.43
N ALA A 2 12.89 2.20 5.18
CA ALA A 2 12.98 3.18 4.09
C ALA A 2 11.60 3.38 3.44
N HIS A 3 11.24 4.62 3.10
CA HIS A 3 9.95 4.97 2.50
C HIS A 3 10.20 5.85 1.27
N MET A 4 10.80 5.27 0.23
CA MET A 4 11.31 6.01 -0.92
C MET A 4 10.34 6.03 -2.12
N GLN A 5 9.16 5.46 -2.00
CA GLN A 5 8.09 5.42 -3.00
C GLN A 5 8.37 4.58 -4.27
N GLN A 6 9.57 4.00 -4.42
CA GLN A 6 9.94 3.16 -5.56
C GLN A 6 10.98 2.14 -5.11
N ILE A 7 10.70 0.85 -5.27
CA ILE A 7 11.59 -0.23 -4.81
C ILE A 7 13.01 -0.12 -5.38
N GLY A 8 13.16 0.32 -6.62
CA GLY A 8 14.46 0.52 -7.24
C GLY A 8 15.31 1.63 -6.57
N ILE A 9 14.69 2.55 -5.83
CA ILE A 9 15.42 3.55 -5.03
C ILE A 9 15.96 2.91 -3.75
N GLU A 10 15.18 2.05 -3.09
CA GLU A 10 15.65 1.28 -1.94
C GLU A 10 16.75 0.29 -2.34
N GLU A 11 16.66 -0.36 -3.49
CA GLU A 11 17.75 -1.19 -4.02
C GLU A 11 19.02 -0.35 -4.27
N ALA A 12 18.89 0.80 -4.93
CA ALA A 12 20.01 1.70 -5.16
C ALA A 12 20.59 2.27 -3.85
N LEU A 13 19.75 2.50 -2.84
CA LEU A 13 20.18 2.91 -1.50
C LEU A 13 21.00 1.79 -0.84
N ALA A 14 20.54 0.54 -0.91
CA ALA A 14 21.22 -0.61 -0.35
C ALA A 14 22.68 -0.68 -0.81
N THR A 15 22.94 -0.46 -2.10
CA THR A 15 24.31 -0.51 -2.66
C THR A 15 25.24 0.60 -2.17
N ARG A 16 24.71 1.64 -1.51
CA ARG A 16 25.46 2.81 -1.02
C ARG A 16 25.69 2.79 0.48
N LEU A 17 25.04 1.90 1.20
CA LEU A 17 25.13 1.82 2.65
C LEU A 17 26.16 0.78 3.10
N THR A 18 26.76 1.04 4.24
CA THR A 18 27.59 0.08 4.99
C THR A 18 26.91 -0.21 6.31
N ASN A 19 27.15 -1.40 6.87
CA ASN A 19 26.58 -1.83 8.17
C ASN A 19 25.03 -1.81 8.19
N VAL A 20 24.42 -2.14 7.05
CA VAL A 20 22.98 -2.34 6.90
C VAL A 20 22.78 -3.69 6.24
N ASP A 21 22.04 -4.58 6.88
CA ASP A 21 21.83 -5.96 6.44
C ASP A 21 20.43 -6.14 5.85
N ILE A 22 19.44 -5.40 6.38
CA ILE A 22 18.04 -5.52 5.95
C ILE A 22 17.43 -4.12 5.75
N ILE A 23 16.78 -3.92 4.61
CA ILE A 23 15.96 -2.74 4.32
C ILE A 23 14.50 -3.17 4.21
N VAL A 24 13.67 -2.74 5.15
CA VAL A 24 12.22 -2.83 5.00
C VAL A 24 11.75 -1.62 4.21
N ALA A 25 11.46 -1.84 2.94
CA ALA A 25 11.05 -0.83 1.99
C ALA A 25 9.56 -0.51 2.14
N GLY A 26 9.16 0.73 1.85
CA GLY A 26 7.79 1.19 1.94
C GLY A 26 7.43 2.26 0.92
N GLY A 27 6.15 2.57 0.83
CA GLY A 27 5.61 3.62 -0.05
C GLY A 27 5.37 3.20 -1.50
N SER A 28 6.14 2.26 -2.04
CA SER A 28 5.96 1.75 -3.40
C SER A 28 4.82 0.73 -3.51
N ASN A 29 4.45 0.09 -2.40
CA ASN A 29 3.50 -1.02 -2.36
C ASN A 29 3.90 -2.13 -3.36
N THR A 30 5.19 -2.45 -3.42
CA THR A 30 5.71 -3.45 -4.36
C THR A 30 5.45 -4.85 -3.82
N ARG A 31 4.86 -5.69 -4.66
CA ARG A 31 4.58 -7.09 -4.35
C ARG A 31 5.80 -7.95 -4.71
N LEU A 32 6.64 -8.18 -3.72
CA LEU A 32 7.72 -9.14 -3.85
C LEU A 32 7.23 -10.49 -3.34
N PHE A 33 7.35 -11.52 -4.16
CA PHE A 33 6.96 -12.89 -3.84
C PHE A 33 8.08 -13.85 -4.17
N ASP A 34 8.21 -14.91 -3.40
CA ASP A 34 9.01 -16.06 -3.78
C ASP A 34 8.17 -17.14 -4.47
N GLU A 35 8.76 -18.29 -4.76
CA GLU A 35 8.13 -19.38 -5.50
C GLU A 35 7.06 -20.15 -4.69
N LYS A 36 7.03 -19.97 -3.37
CA LYS A 36 6.07 -20.60 -2.46
C LYS A 36 4.92 -19.66 -2.10
N ASP A 37 5.07 -18.37 -2.35
CA ASP A 37 4.08 -17.38 -2.01
C ASP A 37 2.83 -17.52 -2.86
N ARG A 38 1.67 -17.44 -2.23
CA ARG A 38 0.37 -17.39 -2.89
C ARG A 38 -0.10 -15.94 -3.03
N PRO A 39 -0.14 -15.38 -4.25
CA PRO A 39 -0.79 -14.10 -4.47
C PRO A 39 -2.29 -14.15 -4.14
N ARG A 40 -2.84 -13.04 -3.66
CA ARG A 40 -4.30 -12.83 -3.57
C ARG A 40 -4.89 -12.72 -4.98
N ASP A 41 -6.19 -12.97 -5.10
CA ASP A 41 -6.88 -12.85 -6.39
C ASP A 41 -6.67 -11.47 -7.02
N GLY A 42 -6.22 -11.48 -8.28
CA GLY A 42 -5.91 -10.26 -9.04
C GLY A 42 -4.53 -9.65 -8.78
N ASP A 43 -3.79 -10.11 -7.78
CA ASP A 43 -2.42 -9.65 -7.53
C ASP A 43 -1.39 -10.46 -8.37
N THR A 44 -0.32 -9.80 -8.76
CA THR A 44 0.80 -10.41 -9.50
C THR A 44 2.13 -10.02 -8.86
N SER A 45 3.13 -10.89 -8.94
CA SER A 45 4.49 -10.57 -8.50
C SER A 45 5.08 -9.41 -9.31
N GLN A 46 5.79 -8.53 -8.62
CA GLN A 46 6.57 -7.43 -9.21
C GLN A 46 8.08 -7.62 -8.98
N GLY A 47 8.48 -8.71 -8.37
CA GLY A 47 9.87 -9.07 -8.12
C GLY A 47 9.98 -10.23 -7.13
N THR A 48 11.21 -10.67 -6.89
CA THR A 48 11.50 -11.79 -5.98
C THR A 48 11.55 -11.32 -4.52
N TYR A 49 11.01 -12.11 -3.59
CA TYR A 49 11.15 -11.89 -2.16
C TYR A 49 12.17 -12.85 -1.54
N PRO A 50 13.12 -12.35 -0.74
CA PRO A 50 13.59 -10.97 -0.68
C PRO A 50 14.45 -10.62 -1.90
N ILE A 51 14.68 -9.33 -2.14
CA ILE A 51 15.73 -8.93 -3.09
C ILE A 51 17.06 -8.93 -2.35
N PHE A 52 17.99 -9.79 -2.74
CA PHE A 52 19.36 -9.73 -2.26
C PHE A 52 20.22 -8.86 -3.17
N THR A 53 20.96 -7.94 -2.58
CA THR A 53 21.93 -7.09 -3.27
C THR A 53 23.22 -6.98 -2.44
N THR A 54 24.22 -6.25 -2.94
CA THR A 54 25.50 -6.05 -2.24
C THR A 54 25.63 -4.61 -1.79
N GLY A 55 25.85 -4.37 -0.52
CA GLY A 55 26.11 -3.08 0.08
C GLY A 55 27.48 -2.50 -0.28
N ALA A 56 27.72 -1.23 0.04
CA ALA A 56 28.98 -0.54 -0.24
C ALA A 56 30.19 -1.19 0.46
N GLY A 57 29.98 -1.91 1.56
CA GLY A 57 31.00 -2.69 2.27
C GLY A 57 31.32 -4.06 1.66
N GLY A 58 30.62 -4.46 0.59
CA GLY A 58 30.77 -5.78 -0.03
C GLY A 58 29.91 -6.89 0.60
N ASN A 59 29.17 -6.59 1.67
CA ASN A 59 28.31 -7.55 2.36
C ASN A 59 26.91 -7.61 1.69
N PRO A 60 26.22 -8.77 1.76
CA PRO A 60 24.84 -8.90 1.30
C PRO A 60 23.89 -8.01 2.08
N VAL A 61 22.85 -7.51 1.37
CA VAL A 61 21.73 -6.76 1.95
C VAL A 61 20.43 -7.33 1.40
N ALA A 62 19.46 -7.62 2.28
CA ALA A 62 18.12 -8.02 1.89
C ALA A 62 17.18 -6.81 1.86
N VAL A 63 16.49 -6.60 0.74
CA VAL A 63 15.42 -5.60 0.61
C VAL A 63 14.09 -6.33 0.56
N VAL A 64 13.15 -5.95 1.43
CA VAL A 64 11.84 -6.59 1.55
C VAL A 64 10.69 -5.60 1.44
N ASN A 65 9.63 -6.00 0.76
CA ASN A 65 8.35 -5.32 0.67
C ASN A 65 7.28 -6.33 0.23
N THR A 66 6.09 -6.28 0.81
CA THR A 66 4.99 -7.21 0.51
C THR A 66 3.68 -6.48 0.24
N ASP A 67 3.69 -5.41 -0.59
CA ASP A 67 2.53 -4.56 -0.88
C ASP A 67 2.22 -3.58 0.28
N GLY A 68 0.99 -3.10 0.33
CA GLY A 68 0.43 -2.20 1.33
C GLY A 68 -0.97 -2.63 1.74
N ASN A 69 -1.63 -1.81 2.57
CA ASN A 69 -3.02 -2.00 2.97
C ASN A 69 -3.29 -3.34 3.68
N TYR A 70 -2.32 -3.84 4.43
CA TYR A 70 -2.42 -5.10 5.18
C TYR A 70 -2.76 -6.34 4.35
N LYS A 71 -2.51 -6.32 3.04
CA LYS A 71 -2.81 -7.43 2.15
C LYS A 71 -1.95 -8.67 2.39
N TYR A 72 -0.72 -8.46 2.85
CA TYR A 72 0.24 -9.51 3.14
C TYR A 72 1.02 -9.22 4.41
N VAL A 73 1.41 -10.28 5.10
CA VAL A 73 2.43 -10.24 6.16
C VAL A 73 3.73 -10.76 5.58
N GLY A 74 4.76 -9.91 5.51
CA GLY A 74 6.11 -10.32 5.10
C GLY A 74 6.86 -10.94 6.27
N ARG A 75 7.42 -12.11 6.07
CA ARG A 75 8.30 -12.79 7.03
C ARG A 75 9.65 -13.06 6.38
N LEU A 76 10.71 -12.61 7.04
CA LEU A 76 12.08 -12.89 6.64
C LEU A 76 12.79 -13.64 7.77
N VAL A 77 13.23 -14.85 7.48
CA VAL A 77 14.09 -15.67 8.37
C VAL A 77 15.38 -15.95 7.62
N VAL A 78 16.47 -15.45 8.15
CA VAL A 78 17.83 -15.62 7.61
C VAL A 78 18.83 -15.77 8.76
N ASP A 79 19.92 -16.46 8.50
CA ASP A 79 21.02 -16.59 9.43
C ASP A 79 22.06 -15.50 9.21
N PHE A 80 22.85 -15.25 10.24
CA PHE A 80 24.02 -14.37 10.21
C PHE A 80 25.27 -15.20 10.59
N ASP A 81 26.38 -14.89 9.98
CA ASP A 81 27.67 -15.49 10.35
C ASP A 81 28.20 -14.92 11.69
N GLU A 82 29.33 -15.45 12.15
CA GLU A 82 29.98 -15.05 13.42
C GLU A 82 30.40 -13.56 13.43
N THR A 83 30.48 -12.92 12.27
CA THR A 83 30.84 -11.51 12.13
C THR A 83 29.61 -10.60 11.98
N GLY A 84 28.40 -11.18 11.98
CA GLY A 84 27.13 -10.47 11.85
C GLY A 84 26.75 -10.16 10.41
N VAL A 85 27.31 -10.86 9.44
CA VAL A 85 26.97 -10.73 8.02
C VAL A 85 25.86 -11.72 7.68
N ILE A 86 24.82 -11.23 6.99
CA ILE A 86 23.70 -12.06 6.54
C ILE A 86 24.17 -13.16 5.57
N ILE A 87 23.63 -14.36 5.71
CA ILE A 87 23.90 -15.51 4.84
C ILE A 87 22.70 -15.69 3.89
N PRO A 88 22.74 -15.21 2.65
CA PRO A 88 21.60 -15.27 1.70
C PRO A 88 21.12 -16.71 1.44
N GLU A 89 22.03 -17.67 1.44
CA GLU A 89 21.74 -19.09 1.21
C GLU A 89 20.95 -19.74 2.36
N SER A 90 20.86 -19.09 3.51
CA SER A 90 20.04 -19.54 4.65
C SER A 90 18.56 -19.19 4.49
N TYR A 91 18.20 -18.36 3.49
CA TYR A 91 16.81 -18.07 3.18
C TYR A 91 16.05 -19.35 2.85
N ASN A 92 14.95 -19.56 3.54
CA ASN A 92 14.10 -20.73 3.31
C ASN A 92 12.68 -20.29 2.99
N PRO A 93 12.19 -20.50 1.74
CA PRO A 93 10.86 -20.11 1.30
C PRO A 93 9.73 -20.94 1.96
N ASP A 94 10.03 -22.03 2.67
CA ASP A 94 9.00 -22.77 3.42
C ASP A 94 8.56 -22.04 4.71
N VAL A 95 9.36 -21.08 5.18
CA VAL A 95 9.09 -20.33 6.43
C VAL A 95 9.18 -18.82 6.29
N SER A 96 9.70 -18.33 5.16
CA SER A 96 9.77 -16.92 4.82
C SER A 96 8.82 -16.64 3.66
N GLY A 97 8.60 -15.37 3.32
CA GLY A 97 7.80 -14.97 2.16
C GLY A 97 6.68 -14.00 2.51
N ALA A 98 5.74 -13.87 1.61
CA ALA A 98 4.58 -12.98 1.69
C ALA A 98 3.29 -13.78 1.96
N TYR A 99 2.85 -13.78 3.19
CA TYR A 99 1.64 -14.49 3.63
C TYR A 99 0.41 -13.62 3.36
N ALA A 100 -0.49 -14.09 2.48
CA ALA A 100 -1.74 -13.39 2.19
C ALA A 100 -2.67 -13.36 3.42
N THR A 101 -3.32 -12.23 3.65
CA THR A 101 -4.21 -12.01 4.80
C THR A 101 -5.69 -12.19 4.46
N ASP A 102 -6.00 -12.77 3.30
CA ASP A 102 -7.35 -13.17 2.93
C ASP A 102 -7.76 -14.50 3.61
N ASP A 103 -9.05 -14.86 3.50
CA ASP A 103 -9.61 -16.08 4.13
C ASP A 103 -8.84 -17.34 3.73
N GLN A 104 -8.40 -17.44 2.47
CA GLN A 104 -7.60 -18.56 2.02
C GLN A 104 -6.22 -18.58 2.69
N GLY A 105 -5.56 -17.43 2.85
CA GLY A 105 -4.27 -17.35 3.52
C GLY A 105 -4.35 -17.71 5.01
N VAL A 106 -5.45 -17.34 5.67
CA VAL A 106 -5.74 -17.76 7.05
C VAL A 106 -5.95 -19.27 7.12
N ALA A 107 -6.71 -19.84 6.17
CA ALA A 107 -6.94 -21.28 6.08
C ALA A 107 -5.65 -22.07 5.78
N ASP A 108 -4.80 -21.58 4.86
CA ASP A 108 -3.52 -22.19 4.51
C ASP A 108 -2.58 -22.34 5.74
N LEU A 109 -2.71 -21.43 6.70
CA LEU A 109 -1.97 -21.43 7.96
C LEU A 109 -2.69 -22.17 9.10
N ASN A 110 -3.90 -22.70 8.88
CA ASN A 110 -4.80 -23.24 9.91
C ASN A 110 -5.02 -22.27 11.07
N ALA A 111 -5.18 -20.98 10.77
CA ALA A 111 -5.22 -19.89 11.72
C ALA A 111 -6.64 -19.35 12.01
N GLU A 112 -7.71 -19.94 11.48
CA GLU A 112 -9.10 -19.47 11.60
C GLU A 112 -9.58 -19.34 13.07
N GLY A 113 -8.99 -20.12 13.97
CA GLY A 113 -9.31 -20.09 15.40
C GLY A 113 -8.38 -19.20 16.24
N LEU A 114 -7.44 -18.48 15.61
CA LEU A 114 -6.40 -17.71 16.30
C LEU A 114 -6.66 -16.21 16.33
N VAL A 115 -7.92 -15.79 16.17
CA VAL A 115 -8.32 -14.39 16.26
C VAL A 115 -8.05 -13.87 17.68
N ASP A 116 -7.29 -12.78 17.79
CA ASP A 116 -7.09 -12.08 19.05
C ASP A 116 -8.36 -11.31 19.42
N PRO A 117 -9.03 -11.63 20.55
CA PRO A 117 -10.30 -11.00 20.89
C PRO A 117 -10.19 -9.52 21.23
N GLU A 118 -9.04 -9.03 21.71
CA GLU A 118 -8.83 -7.62 22.01
C GLU A 118 -8.68 -6.82 20.71
N ILE A 119 -7.94 -7.36 19.74
CA ILE A 119 -7.80 -6.75 18.41
C ILE A 119 -9.14 -6.78 17.68
N GLN A 120 -9.87 -7.89 17.73
CA GLN A 120 -11.21 -7.98 17.11
C GLN A 120 -12.14 -6.91 17.65
N ALA A 121 -12.18 -6.72 18.96
CA ALA A 121 -13.02 -5.69 19.57
C ALA A 121 -12.67 -4.26 19.09
N ILE A 122 -11.39 -3.99 18.83
CA ILE A 122 -10.95 -2.69 18.28
C ILE A 122 -11.42 -2.56 16.82
N VAL A 123 -11.31 -3.62 16.02
CA VAL A 123 -11.76 -3.64 14.63
C VAL A 123 -13.27 -3.42 14.56
N ASP A 124 -14.05 -4.15 15.36
CA ASP A 124 -15.52 -4.03 15.43
C ASP A 124 -15.95 -2.60 15.78
N ALA A 125 -15.31 -2.00 16.80
CA ALA A 125 -15.60 -0.63 17.21
C ALA A 125 -15.25 0.40 16.11
N LEU A 126 -14.19 0.17 15.34
CA LEU A 126 -13.83 1.00 14.20
C LEU A 126 -14.83 0.86 13.06
N GLU A 127 -15.27 -0.36 12.76
CA GLU A 127 -16.29 -0.64 11.76
C GLU A 127 -17.60 0.08 12.07
N GLU A 128 -18.06 0.04 13.32
CA GLU A 128 -19.24 0.79 13.75
C GLU A 128 -19.13 2.30 13.49
N VAL A 129 -17.97 2.89 13.75
CA VAL A 129 -17.70 4.32 13.48
C VAL A 129 -17.71 4.61 11.98
N ILE A 130 -17.13 3.74 11.16
CA ILE A 130 -17.12 3.88 9.71
C ILE A 130 -18.54 3.80 9.16
N ILE A 131 -19.31 2.78 9.54
CA ILE A 131 -20.71 2.61 9.11
C ILE A 131 -21.56 3.83 9.51
N ALA A 132 -21.41 4.33 10.73
CA ALA A 132 -22.12 5.51 11.19
C ALA A 132 -21.74 6.78 10.38
N SER A 133 -20.48 6.91 9.99
CA SER A 133 -19.99 8.01 9.17
C SER A 133 -20.48 7.93 7.72
N GLU A 134 -20.44 6.75 7.12
CA GLU A 134 -20.86 6.51 5.73
C GLU A 134 -22.39 6.65 5.55
N SER A 135 -23.17 6.42 6.61
CA SER A 135 -24.64 6.63 6.58
C SER A 135 -25.06 8.09 6.54
N ASN A 136 -24.13 9.04 6.78
CA ASN A 136 -24.43 10.46 6.78
C ASN A 136 -24.35 11.04 5.37
N VAL A 137 -25.48 11.11 4.67
CA VAL A 137 -25.59 11.72 3.34
C VAL A 137 -25.55 13.25 3.47
N PHE A 138 -24.44 13.88 3.06
CA PHE A 138 -24.26 15.33 3.10
C PHE A 138 -24.31 15.97 1.70
N GLY A 139 -24.44 15.18 0.66
CA GLY A 139 -24.55 15.66 -0.73
C GLY A 139 -24.89 14.55 -1.69
N VAL A 140 -25.26 14.94 -2.89
CA VAL A 140 -25.53 14.04 -4.02
C VAL A 140 -24.75 14.55 -5.23
N SER A 141 -24.09 13.68 -5.96
CA SER A 141 -23.47 13.96 -7.24
C SER A 141 -24.19 13.18 -8.33
N ASP A 142 -24.49 13.83 -9.42
CA ASP A 142 -25.08 13.23 -10.62
C ASP A 142 -24.02 12.81 -11.65
N MET A 143 -22.76 12.86 -11.26
CA MET A 143 -21.63 12.42 -12.05
C MET A 143 -20.58 11.69 -11.21
N TYR A 144 -19.87 10.80 -11.84
CA TYR A 144 -18.68 10.18 -11.26
C TYR A 144 -17.57 11.22 -11.05
N LEU A 145 -17.02 11.26 -9.85
CA LEU A 145 -15.92 12.14 -9.48
C LEU A 145 -14.62 11.34 -9.41
N ASN A 146 -13.77 11.52 -10.42
CA ASN A 146 -12.55 10.75 -10.61
C ASN A 146 -11.48 11.10 -9.56
N GLY A 147 -11.28 10.20 -8.60
CA GLY A 147 -10.22 10.22 -7.58
C GLY A 147 -9.19 9.11 -7.75
N VAL A 148 -9.23 8.38 -8.88
CA VAL A 148 -8.30 7.28 -9.17
C VAL A 148 -6.85 7.74 -8.98
N ARG A 149 -6.08 6.97 -8.20
CA ARG A 149 -4.73 7.33 -7.75
C ARG A 149 -3.78 7.74 -8.88
N SER A 150 -3.81 7.07 -10.02
CA SER A 150 -2.99 7.42 -11.17
C SER A 150 -3.42 8.75 -11.77
N SER A 151 -4.72 8.96 -11.99
CA SER A 151 -5.28 10.15 -12.62
C SER A 151 -5.01 11.42 -11.80
N VAL A 152 -5.36 11.43 -10.51
CA VAL A 152 -5.18 12.62 -9.65
C VAL A 152 -3.72 13.04 -9.45
N ARG A 153 -2.75 12.21 -9.82
CA ARG A 153 -1.32 12.49 -9.68
C ARG A 153 -0.64 12.90 -10.98
N THR A 154 -1.27 12.67 -12.12
CA THR A 154 -0.65 12.86 -13.43
C THR A 154 -1.46 13.74 -14.37
N GLU A 155 -2.74 13.97 -14.04
CA GLU A 155 -3.66 14.75 -14.88
C GLU A 155 -4.66 15.55 -14.04
N GLU A 156 -5.37 16.47 -14.66
CA GLU A 156 -6.47 17.20 -14.08
C GLU A 156 -7.70 16.29 -13.98
N THR A 157 -8.35 16.28 -12.79
CA THR A 157 -9.58 15.50 -12.56
C THR A 157 -10.69 16.37 -11.97
N ASN A 158 -11.95 16.01 -12.21
CA ASN A 158 -13.09 16.74 -11.67
C ASN A 158 -13.13 16.69 -10.12
N LEU A 159 -12.74 15.57 -9.48
CA LEU A 159 -12.62 15.51 -8.02
C LEU A 159 -11.45 16.36 -7.52
N GLY A 160 -10.34 16.43 -8.27
CA GLY A 160 -9.23 17.31 -8.00
C GLY A 160 -9.67 18.78 -7.97
N ASN A 161 -10.40 19.20 -9.01
CA ASN A 161 -10.95 20.55 -9.10
C ASN A 161 -11.95 20.85 -7.98
N LEU A 162 -12.94 19.97 -7.77
CA LEU A 162 -13.93 20.13 -6.71
C LEU A 162 -13.30 20.32 -5.33
N THR A 163 -12.28 19.52 -5.00
CA THR A 163 -11.59 19.62 -3.69
C THR A 163 -10.76 20.89 -3.57
N ALA A 164 -10.16 21.37 -4.66
CA ALA A 164 -9.45 22.64 -4.67
C ALA A 164 -10.41 23.83 -4.52
N ASP A 165 -11.54 23.81 -5.23
CA ASP A 165 -12.57 24.85 -5.14
C ASP A 165 -13.20 24.91 -3.76
N ALA A 166 -13.50 23.76 -3.14
CA ALA A 166 -14.01 23.68 -1.79
C ALA A 166 -13.01 24.29 -0.76
N ASN A 167 -11.72 23.98 -0.89
CA ASN A 167 -10.69 24.58 -0.05
C ASN A 167 -10.58 26.09 -0.25
N LEU A 168 -10.72 26.58 -1.49
CA LEU A 168 -10.72 28.02 -1.79
C LEU A 168 -11.92 28.71 -1.15
N ALA A 169 -13.12 28.14 -1.31
CA ALA A 169 -14.34 28.71 -0.74
C ALA A 169 -14.27 28.86 0.79
N ILE A 170 -13.81 27.82 1.49
CA ILE A 170 -13.64 27.86 2.96
C ILE A 170 -12.55 28.87 3.37
N ALA A 171 -11.46 28.97 2.63
CA ALA A 171 -10.41 29.95 2.94
C ALA A 171 -10.91 31.39 2.78
N GLN A 172 -11.74 31.65 1.77
CA GLN A 172 -12.34 32.98 1.52
C GLN A 172 -13.35 33.40 2.58
N GLU A 173 -13.94 32.46 3.33
CA GLU A 173 -14.76 32.83 4.51
C GLU A 173 -13.96 33.54 5.60
N THR A 174 -12.64 33.29 5.64
CA THR A 174 -11.73 33.89 6.64
C THR A 174 -10.94 35.07 6.06
N ASP A 175 -10.53 34.95 4.80
CA ASP A 175 -9.74 35.96 4.09
C ASP A 175 -10.15 36.00 2.62
N ASP A 176 -10.90 37.03 2.23
CA ASP A 176 -11.41 37.23 0.88
C ASP A 176 -10.34 37.55 -0.16
N SER A 177 -9.13 37.87 0.26
CA SER A 177 -7.98 38.08 -0.61
C SER A 177 -7.36 36.78 -1.15
N VAL A 178 -7.74 35.63 -0.61
CA VAL A 178 -7.27 34.32 -1.11
C VAL A 178 -7.92 34.02 -2.47
N VAL A 179 -7.09 33.90 -3.50
CA VAL A 179 -7.55 33.74 -4.89
C VAL A 179 -7.07 32.43 -5.55
N ILE A 180 -6.22 31.66 -4.86
CA ILE A 180 -5.66 30.40 -5.38
C ILE A 180 -5.72 29.33 -4.30
N SER A 181 -6.16 28.13 -4.66
CA SER A 181 -6.06 26.91 -3.87
C SER A 181 -5.29 25.85 -4.63
N LEU A 182 -4.31 25.23 -3.98
CA LEU A 182 -3.56 24.11 -4.53
C LEU A 182 -3.86 22.85 -3.72
N LYS A 183 -4.36 21.82 -4.40
CA LYS A 183 -4.61 20.51 -3.80
C LYS A 183 -3.55 19.51 -4.23
N ASN A 184 -2.86 18.90 -3.26
CA ASN A 184 -1.98 17.79 -3.55
C ASN A 184 -2.81 16.56 -3.97
N GLY A 185 -2.61 16.05 -5.19
CA GLY A 185 -3.28 14.85 -5.70
C GLY A 185 -3.09 13.63 -4.80
N GLY A 186 -1.95 13.50 -4.09
CA GLY A 186 -1.73 12.45 -3.11
C GLY A 186 -2.66 12.50 -1.89
N GLY A 187 -3.33 13.62 -1.64
CA GLY A 187 -4.36 13.79 -0.60
C GLY A 187 -5.75 13.29 -1.01
N ILE A 188 -5.98 13.03 -2.31
CA ILE A 188 -7.20 12.40 -2.83
C ILE A 188 -6.93 10.90 -2.85
N ARG A 189 -7.74 10.12 -2.16
CA ARG A 189 -7.41 8.71 -1.87
C ARG A 189 -8.36 7.73 -2.54
N ASP A 190 -9.53 8.19 -2.97
CA ASP A 190 -10.54 7.39 -3.66
C ASP A 190 -11.44 8.29 -4.51
N ASP A 191 -12.19 7.68 -5.38
CA ASP A 191 -13.22 8.30 -6.22
C ASP A 191 -14.56 8.39 -5.47
N ILE A 192 -15.47 9.20 -6.00
CA ILE A 192 -16.84 9.30 -5.50
C ILE A 192 -17.79 8.89 -6.61
N GLY A 193 -18.70 7.97 -6.32
CA GLY A 193 -19.59 7.32 -7.28
C GLY A 193 -18.99 6.02 -7.81
N ARG A 194 -19.69 5.41 -8.76
CA ARG A 194 -19.29 4.15 -9.39
C ARG A 194 -19.17 4.32 -10.89
N VAL A 195 -18.22 3.59 -11.49
CA VAL A 195 -18.21 3.36 -12.93
C VAL A 195 -18.82 1.99 -13.17
N VAL A 196 -20.00 1.97 -13.78
CA VAL A 196 -20.66 0.73 -14.18
C VAL A 196 -20.18 0.35 -15.57
N VAL A 197 -19.63 -0.85 -15.70
CA VAL A 197 -19.26 -1.42 -17.01
C VAL A 197 -20.33 -2.42 -17.40
N PRO A 198 -21.27 -2.07 -18.28
CA PRO A 198 -22.23 -3.03 -18.82
C PRO A 198 -21.50 -4.12 -19.63
N ALA A 199 -22.06 -5.33 -19.67
CA ALA A 199 -21.48 -6.43 -20.44
C ALA A 199 -21.25 -6.02 -21.90
N GLY A 200 -19.97 -5.94 -22.31
CA GLY A 200 -19.57 -5.55 -23.67
C GLY A 200 -19.54 -4.05 -23.96
N GLY A 201 -19.65 -3.19 -22.94
CA GLY A 201 -19.64 -1.73 -23.06
C GLY A 201 -18.43 -1.05 -22.41
N THR A 202 -18.37 0.28 -22.57
CA THR A 202 -17.50 1.17 -21.80
C THR A 202 -18.15 1.49 -20.46
N GLY A 203 -17.34 1.77 -19.41
CA GLY A 203 -17.87 2.16 -18.11
C GLY A 203 -18.68 3.45 -18.17
N GLU A 204 -19.85 3.47 -17.53
CA GLU A 204 -20.68 4.65 -17.34
C GLU A 204 -20.62 5.06 -15.85
N PRO A 205 -20.53 6.37 -15.54
CA PRO A 205 -20.58 6.86 -14.17
C PRO A 205 -21.98 6.66 -13.55
N GLU A 206 -22.04 6.24 -12.30
CA GLU A 206 -23.24 6.26 -11.44
C GLU A 206 -23.08 7.29 -10.32
#